data_b2ba0cc5680ca110ed5530f2c4a8e538
#
_entry.id   b2ba0cc5680ca110ed5530f2c4a8e538
#
_cell.length_a   1.000
_cell.length_b   1.000
_cell.length_c   1.000
_cell.angle_alpha   90.00
_cell.angle_beta   90.00
_cell.angle_gamma   90.00
#
_symmetry.space_group_name_H-M   'P 1'
#
loop_
_entity.id
_entity.type
_entity.pdbx_description
1 polymer ?
#
loop_
_entity_poly.entity_id
_entity_poly.type
_entity_poly.pdbx_seq_one_letter_code
_entity_poly.pdbx_strand_id
1 'polypeptide(L)'
;MLIPKGALVVSCQARADNPLHGPVYMSAMARAAEAGGAKGIRANGAEDIAAIRAVTALPIIGIAKVWDDRFPVYITPGFAQAAQISNAGAGIIGLDATPRPRDGERVDRLIGRIRSELGQEVFADIATLEEGRAAHAAGATYIATTLSGYTEETTSRKTEGPDLELLSALVAAVPTPIVAEGRFETPDLVAEAFRRGVHAVVVGTAITNPREITKKFVQAIGR
;
A
#
# COMPACT_ATOMS: atom_id res chain seq x y z
N MET A 1 13.15 0.86 -11.03
CA MET A 1 11.98 0.32 -10.30
C MET A 1 12.44 -0.79 -9.38
N LEU A 2 12.15 -0.64 -8.09
CA LEU A 2 12.59 -1.58 -7.05
C LEU A 2 11.72 -2.83 -6.97
N ILE A 3 10.40 -2.73 -7.22
CA ILE A 3 9.48 -3.88 -7.24
C ILE A 3 9.55 -4.56 -8.61
N PRO A 4 9.91 -5.84 -8.70
CA PRO A 4 9.93 -6.57 -9.97
C PRO A 4 8.51 -6.85 -10.48
N LYS A 5 8.36 -6.97 -11.80
CA LYS A 5 7.08 -7.40 -12.39
C LYS A 5 6.75 -8.84 -11.97
N GLY A 6 5.48 -9.09 -11.67
CA GLY A 6 5.02 -10.38 -11.15
C GLY A 6 5.20 -10.57 -9.64
N ALA A 7 5.58 -9.51 -8.93
CA ALA A 7 5.85 -9.57 -7.49
C ALA A 7 4.59 -9.69 -6.63
N LEU A 8 4.66 -10.54 -5.62
CA LEU A 8 3.84 -10.42 -4.42
C LEU A 8 4.57 -9.52 -3.40
N VAL A 9 3.91 -8.48 -2.96
CA VAL A 9 4.32 -7.62 -1.84
C VAL A 9 3.45 -7.97 -0.63
N VAL A 10 4.05 -8.18 0.53
CA VAL A 10 3.30 -8.46 1.75
C VAL A 10 3.23 -7.22 2.62
N SER A 11 2.00 -6.83 2.98
CA SER A 11 1.76 -5.68 3.86
C SER A 11 1.86 -6.11 5.32
N CYS A 12 2.96 -5.75 5.97
CA CYS A 12 3.23 -5.99 7.39
C CYS A 12 2.86 -4.75 8.18
N GLN A 13 1.62 -4.69 8.66
CA GLN A 13 1.09 -3.57 9.43
C GLN A 13 0.13 -4.08 10.50
N ALA A 14 0.26 -3.54 11.71
CA ALA A 14 -0.67 -3.81 12.81
C ALA A 14 -1.06 -2.51 13.50
N ARG A 15 -2.35 -2.36 13.83
CA ARG A 15 -2.84 -1.24 14.65
C ARG A 15 -2.46 -1.44 16.10
N ALA A 16 -2.45 -0.38 16.89
CA ALA A 16 -2.08 -0.41 18.31
C ALA A 16 -2.93 -1.39 19.18
N ASP A 17 -4.16 -1.67 18.75
CA ASP A 17 -5.06 -2.64 19.41
C ASP A 17 -4.80 -4.10 19.01
N ASN A 18 -3.87 -4.35 18.08
CA ASN A 18 -3.54 -5.70 17.64
C ASN A 18 -2.42 -6.29 18.50
N PRO A 19 -2.56 -7.52 19.01
CA PRO A 19 -1.50 -8.20 19.79
C PRO A 19 -0.14 -8.30 19.07
N LEU A 20 -0.13 -8.24 17.75
CA LEU A 20 1.08 -8.26 16.91
C LEU A 20 1.59 -6.85 16.54
N HIS A 21 1.18 -5.81 17.30
CA HIS A 21 1.68 -4.45 17.06
C HIS A 21 3.15 -4.31 17.48
N GLY A 22 3.91 -3.61 16.63
CA GLY A 22 5.26 -3.15 16.94
C GLY A 22 6.39 -3.86 16.19
N PRO A 23 7.60 -3.29 16.26
CA PRO A 23 8.73 -3.61 15.38
C PRO A 23 9.19 -5.07 15.44
N VAL A 24 9.13 -5.69 16.63
CA VAL A 24 9.52 -7.09 16.82
C VAL A 24 8.64 -8.03 15.99
N TYR A 25 7.32 -7.82 16.02
CA TYR A 25 6.39 -8.67 15.28
C TYR A 25 6.41 -8.36 13.78
N MET A 26 6.51 -7.07 13.40
CA MET A 26 6.54 -6.68 12.00
C MET A 26 7.81 -7.16 11.31
N SER A 27 8.96 -7.13 11.96
CA SER A 27 10.21 -7.68 11.41
C SER A 27 10.18 -9.21 11.28
N ALA A 28 9.61 -9.91 12.26
CA ALA A 28 9.43 -11.37 12.16
C ALA A 28 8.49 -11.75 11.01
N MET A 29 7.40 -11.00 10.84
CA MET A 29 6.44 -11.20 9.75
C MET A 29 7.05 -10.93 8.37
N ALA A 30 7.88 -9.88 8.25
CA ALA A 30 8.60 -9.60 7.01
C ALA A 30 9.57 -10.73 6.63
N ARG A 31 10.30 -11.30 7.60
CA ARG A 31 11.16 -12.48 7.39
C ARG A 31 10.37 -13.70 6.94
N ALA A 32 9.20 -13.94 7.55
CA ALA A 32 8.33 -15.04 7.15
C ALA A 32 7.80 -14.86 5.73
N ALA A 33 7.40 -13.62 5.37
CA ALA A 33 6.96 -13.28 4.02
C ALA A 33 8.08 -13.48 2.98
N GLU A 34 9.31 -13.03 3.27
CA GLU A 34 10.48 -13.23 2.42
C GLU A 34 10.80 -14.72 2.22
N ALA A 35 10.79 -15.49 3.29
CA ALA A 35 10.98 -16.95 3.24
C ALA A 35 9.88 -17.65 2.44
N GLY A 36 8.66 -17.11 2.45
CA GLY A 36 7.53 -17.55 1.62
C GLY A 36 7.60 -17.13 0.15
N GLY A 37 8.60 -16.34 -0.23
CA GLY A 37 8.83 -15.93 -1.63
C GLY A 37 8.33 -14.55 -2.00
N ALA A 38 7.87 -13.72 -1.04
CA ALA A 38 7.55 -12.32 -1.29
C ALA A 38 8.75 -11.57 -1.88
N LYS A 39 8.47 -10.57 -2.73
CA LYS A 39 9.49 -9.76 -3.43
C LYS A 39 9.46 -8.29 -2.99
N GLY A 40 8.68 -7.95 -1.98
CA GLY A 40 8.62 -6.63 -1.37
C GLY A 40 7.79 -6.66 -0.09
N ILE A 41 7.98 -5.67 0.73
CA ILE A 41 7.25 -5.46 1.98
C ILE A 41 6.60 -4.08 1.94
N ARG A 42 5.36 -3.97 2.43
CA ARG A 42 4.74 -2.68 2.73
C ARG A 42 4.63 -2.53 4.25
N ALA A 43 5.11 -1.40 4.80
CA ALA A 43 5.18 -1.21 6.24
C ALA A 43 4.80 0.21 6.64
N ASN A 44 4.31 0.39 7.89
CA ASN A 44 3.86 1.66 8.43
C ASN A 44 4.71 2.13 9.61
N GLY A 45 5.16 3.37 9.53
CA GLY A 45 5.90 4.02 10.62
C GLY A 45 7.39 3.72 10.62
N ALA A 46 8.17 4.70 11.07
CA ALA A 46 9.63 4.64 10.99
C ALA A 46 10.23 3.48 11.81
N GLU A 47 9.66 3.18 12.98
CA GLU A 47 10.17 2.12 13.86
C GLU A 47 10.02 0.74 13.23
N ASP A 48 8.82 0.43 12.68
CA ASP A 48 8.58 -0.85 12.00
C ASP A 48 9.44 -0.96 10.74
N ILE A 49 9.55 0.13 9.95
CA ILE A 49 10.37 0.17 8.74
C ILE A 49 11.84 -0.08 9.06
N ALA A 50 12.39 0.56 10.08
CA ALA A 50 13.77 0.38 10.49
C ALA A 50 14.05 -1.07 10.95
N ALA A 51 13.13 -1.64 11.75
CA ALA A 51 13.24 -3.03 12.20
C ALA A 51 13.15 -4.03 11.05
N ILE A 52 12.25 -3.80 10.09
CA ILE A 52 12.14 -4.62 8.87
C ILE A 52 13.39 -4.48 8.02
N ARG A 53 13.90 -3.25 7.82
CA ARG A 53 15.13 -3.02 7.05
C ARG A 53 16.34 -3.74 7.62
N ALA A 54 16.42 -3.87 8.94
CA ALA A 54 17.52 -4.59 9.60
C ALA A 54 17.54 -6.11 9.33
N VAL A 55 16.44 -6.70 8.87
CA VAL A 55 16.29 -8.15 8.73
C VAL A 55 16.03 -8.64 7.29
N THR A 56 15.81 -7.75 6.33
CA THR A 56 15.57 -8.13 4.92
C THR A 56 16.21 -7.13 3.95
N ALA A 57 16.64 -7.61 2.79
CA ALA A 57 17.10 -6.77 1.68
C ALA A 57 15.97 -6.41 0.68
N LEU A 58 14.77 -6.94 0.86
CA LEU A 58 13.63 -6.67 -0.04
C LEU A 58 13.29 -5.17 -0.11
N PRO A 59 12.78 -4.67 -1.24
CA PRO A 59 12.25 -3.32 -1.31
C PRO A 59 11.12 -3.10 -0.31
N ILE A 60 11.14 -1.95 0.37
CA ILE A 60 10.13 -1.56 1.34
C ILE A 60 9.33 -0.38 0.80
N ILE A 61 8.00 -0.57 0.67
CA ILE A 61 7.03 0.50 0.50
C ILE A 61 6.71 1.02 1.90
N GLY A 62 7.30 2.14 2.28
CA GLY A 62 7.04 2.79 3.56
C GLY A 62 5.85 3.72 3.46
N ILE A 63 5.01 3.71 4.48
CA ILE A 63 3.97 4.72 4.71
C ILE A 63 4.06 5.24 6.14
N ALA A 64 3.53 6.44 6.37
CA ALA A 64 3.36 7.01 7.70
C ALA A 64 1.89 7.39 7.88
N LYS A 65 1.15 6.61 8.65
CA LYS A 65 -0.26 6.93 8.97
C LYS A 65 -0.30 7.95 10.09
N VAL A 66 -0.85 9.12 9.77
CA VAL A 66 -1.08 10.21 10.71
C VAL A 66 -2.57 10.56 10.69
N TRP A 67 -3.22 10.34 11.81
CA TRP A 67 -4.64 10.63 11.96
C TRP A 67 -4.80 12.06 12.48
N ASP A 68 -5.55 12.90 11.74
CA ASP A 68 -5.89 14.27 12.11
C ASP A 68 -7.35 14.50 11.72
N ASP A 69 -8.20 14.80 12.68
CA ASP A 69 -9.66 14.96 12.45
C ASP A 69 -10.00 16.11 11.48
N ARG A 70 -9.04 17.02 11.24
CA ARG A 70 -9.19 18.12 10.28
C ARG A 70 -9.07 17.67 8.82
N PHE A 71 -8.43 16.52 8.56
CA PHE A 71 -8.10 16.08 7.22
C PHE A 71 -8.42 14.61 6.99
N PRO A 72 -9.09 14.25 5.87
CA PRO A 72 -9.38 12.86 5.54
C PRO A 72 -8.16 12.06 5.05
N VAL A 73 -7.09 12.73 4.63
CA VAL A 73 -5.86 12.09 4.16
C VAL A 73 -4.97 11.76 5.35
N TYR A 74 -4.73 10.46 5.57
CA TYR A 74 -3.94 9.96 6.69
C TYR A 74 -2.71 9.13 6.27
N ILE A 75 -2.58 8.72 4.99
CA ILE A 75 -1.43 7.96 4.51
C ILE A 75 -0.37 8.93 3.99
N THR A 76 0.70 9.10 4.73
CA THR A 76 1.84 9.97 4.41
C THR A 76 1.37 11.34 3.90
N PRO A 77 0.69 12.12 4.76
CA PRO A 77 -0.01 13.33 4.32
C PRO A 77 0.92 14.44 3.82
N GLY A 78 2.20 14.45 4.23
CA GLY A 78 3.12 15.50 3.87
C GLY A 78 4.58 15.05 3.76
N PHE A 79 5.44 15.99 3.37
CA PHE A 79 6.86 15.74 3.10
C PHE A 79 7.65 15.34 4.35
N ALA A 80 7.34 15.89 5.51
CA ALA A 80 8.02 15.53 6.76
C ALA A 80 7.87 14.04 7.07
N GLN A 81 6.67 13.49 6.90
CA GLN A 81 6.38 12.07 7.07
C GLN A 81 7.10 11.22 6.01
N ALA A 82 7.11 11.67 4.75
CA ALA A 82 7.85 11.01 3.68
C ALA A 82 9.35 10.94 3.98
N ALA A 83 9.95 12.04 4.44
CA ALA A 83 11.37 12.09 4.83
C ALA A 83 11.67 11.18 6.02
N GLN A 84 10.79 11.13 7.02
CA GLN A 84 10.95 10.27 8.20
C GLN A 84 11.03 8.80 7.82
N ILE A 85 10.11 8.31 6.98
CA ILE A 85 10.10 6.90 6.55
C ILE A 85 11.21 6.58 5.55
N SER A 86 11.60 7.53 4.72
CA SER A 86 12.78 7.40 3.85
C SER A 86 14.06 7.20 4.69
N ASN A 87 14.28 8.02 5.71
CA ASN A 87 15.40 7.89 6.63
C ASN A 87 15.40 6.58 7.42
N ALA A 88 14.24 6.00 7.65
CA ALA A 88 14.09 4.69 8.28
C ALA A 88 14.44 3.50 7.35
N GLY A 89 14.66 3.75 6.05
CA GLY A 89 15.09 2.74 5.09
C GLY A 89 14.03 2.31 4.07
N ALA A 90 12.92 3.05 3.94
CA ALA A 90 11.99 2.86 2.84
C ALA A 90 12.58 3.39 1.53
N GLY A 91 12.71 2.55 0.52
CA GLY A 91 13.15 2.94 -0.83
C GLY A 91 11.98 3.38 -1.73
N ILE A 92 10.76 3.14 -1.30
CA ILE A 92 9.53 3.51 -1.99
C ILE A 92 8.63 4.18 -0.97
N ILE A 93 8.14 5.37 -1.29
CA ILE A 93 7.24 6.14 -0.42
C ILE A 93 5.81 5.97 -0.90
N GLY A 94 5.00 5.30 -0.09
CA GLY A 94 3.56 5.21 -0.29
C GLY A 94 2.85 6.42 0.28
N LEU A 95 1.91 6.99 -0.47
CA LEU A 95 1.13 8.13 -0.05
C LEU A 95 -0.29 8.09 -0.63
N ASP A 96 -1.24 8.68 0.09
CA ASP A 96 -2.57 8.96 -0.44
C ASP A 96 -2.46 9.96 -1.59
N ALA A 97 -2.78 9.52 -2.80
CA ALA A 97 -2.68 10.36 -4.01
C ALA A 97 -4.04 10.90 -4.48
N THR A 98 -5.05 10.89 -3.61
CA THR A 98 -6.35 11.51 -3.88
C THR A 98 -6.27 13.04 -3.78
N PRO A 99 -7.18 13.79 -4.42
CA PRO A 99 -7.24 15.25 -4.30
C PRO A 99 -7.87 15.73 -2.99
N ARG A 100 -8.23 14.82 -2.08
CA ARG A 100 -8.86 15.15 -0.80
C ARG A 100 -8.00 16.12 0.04
N PRO A 101 -8.61 16.94 0.91
CA PRO A 101 -7.87 17.84 1.78
C PRO A 101 -6.83 17.12 2.63
N ARG A 102 -5.63 17.71 2.72
CA ARG A 102 -4.49 17.22 3.51
C ARG A 102 -3.77 18.37 4.20
N ASP A 103 -3.03 18.05 5.23
CA ASP A 103 -2.13 19.02 5.85
C ASP A 103 -0.92 19.25 4.93
N GLY A 104 -0.69 20.53 4.57
CA GLY A 104 0.47 20.92 3.76
C GLY A 104 0.18 21.07 2.27
N GLU A 105 1.09 20.56 1.44
CA GLU A 105 1.12 20.81 0.02
C GLU A 105 0.21 19.89 -0.81
N ARG A 106 -0.11 20.33 -2.02
CA ARG A 106 -0.84 19.52 -3.00
C ARG A 106 -0.08 18.26 -3.35
N VAL A 107 -0.81 17.18 -3.62
CA VAL A 107 -0.24 15.85 -3.87
C VAL A 107 0.75 15.81 -5.05
N ASP A 108 0.47 16.54 -6.13
CA ASP A 108 1.36 16.63 -7.30
C ASP A 108 2.73 17.22 -6.94
N ARG A 109 2.77 18.26 -6.09
CA ARG A 109 4.01 18.82 -5.56
C ARG A 109 4.72 17.86 -4.62
N LEU A 110 3.97 17.21 -3.72
CA LEU A 110 4.51 16.23 -2.80
C LEU A 110 5.20 15.07 -3.54
N ILE A 111 4.58 14.52 -4.59
CA ILE A 111 5.16 13.50 -5.46
C ILE A 111 6.47 14.01 -6.08
N GLY A 112 6.45 15.20 -6.65
CA GLY A 112 7.64 15.82 -7.26
C GLY A 112 8.79 15.99 -6.26
N ARG A 113 8.50 16.48 -5.06
CA ARG A 113 9.49 16.69 -3.99
C ARG A 113 10.08 15.39 -3.46
N ILE A 114 9.28 14.36 -3.23
CA ILE A 114 9.77 13.05 -2.81
C ILE A 114 10.80 12.52 -3.82
N ARG A 115 10.50 12.64 -5.11
CA ARG A 115 11.42 12.19 -6.16
C ARG A 115 12.68 13.02 -6.27
N SER A 116 12.56 14.35 -6.21
CA SER A 116 13.70 15.25 -6.44
C SER A 116 14.57 15.46 -5.20
N GLU A 117 13.96 15.54 -4.00
CA GLU A 117 14.68 15.88 -2.76
C GLU A 117 15.10 14.63 -1.98
N LEU A 118 14.28 13.54 -1.98
CA LEU A 118 14.61 12.30 -1.29
C LEU A 118 15.22 11.24 -2.23
N GLY A 119 15.09 11.38 -3.55
CA GLY A 119 15.53 10.39 -4.51
C GLY A 119 14.77 9.06 -4.47
N GLN A 120 13.58 9.04 -3.86
CA GLN A 120 12.79 7.83 -3.63
C GLN A 120 11.74 7.61 -4.73
N GLU A 121 11.41 6.33 -4.95
CA GLU A 121 10.27 5.95 -5.79
C GLU A 121 8.95 6.28 -5.07
N VAL A 122 7.91 6.65 -5.85
CA VAL A 122 6.59 7.01 -5.29
C VAL A 122 5.56 5.96 -5.64
N PHE A 123 4.84 5.49 -4.62
CA PHE A 123 3.72 4.56 -4.69
C PHE A 123 2.43 5.33 -4.35
N ALA A 124 1.62 5.60 -5.38
CA ALA A 124 0.44 6.44 -5.27
C ALA A 124 -0.81 5.60 -4.97
N ASP A 125 -1.33 5.69 -3.75
CA ASP A 125 -2.59 5.07 -3.36
C ASP A 125 -3.76 5.90 -3.90
N ILE A 126 -4.60 5.30 -4.76
CA ILE A 126 -5.73 5.95 -5.41
C ILE A 126 -7.04 5.18 -5.23
N ALA A 127 -8.16 5.85 -5.51
CA ALA A 127 -9.51 5.30 -5.43
C ALA A 127 -10.24 5.31 -6.78
N THR A 128 -9.80 6.14 -7.76
CA THR A 128 -10.47 6.31 -9.05
C THR A 128 -9.48 6.28 -10.22
N LEU A 129 -10.01 6.10 -11.44
CA LEU A 129 -9.21 6.15 -12.67
C LEU A 129 -8.63 7.56 -12.90
N GLU A 130 -9.38 8.59 -12.60
CA GLU A 130 -8.98 9.99 -12.75
C GLU A 130 -7.79 10.31 -11.83
N GLU A 131 -7.81 9.83 -10.60
CA GLU A 131 -6.69 9.96 -9.65
C GLU A 131 -5.47 9.19 -10.15
N GLY A 132 -5.66 8.00 -10.74
CA GLY A 132 -4.57 7.25 -11.37
C GLY A 132 -3.91 8.02 -12.52
N ARG A 133 -4.69 8.67 -13.38
CA ARG A 133 -4.17 9.55 -14.45
C ARG A 133 -3.43 10.76 -13.88
N ALA A 134 -3.96 11.37 -12.83
CA ALA A 134 -3.30 12.50 -12.16
C ALA A 134 -1.99 12.09 -11.49
N ALA A 135 -1.94 10.93 -10.81
CA ALA A 135 -0.73 10.39 -10.22
C ALA A 135 0.35 10.06 -11.28
N HIS A 136 -0.06 9.49 -12.43
CA HIS A 136 0.83 9.30 -13.59
C HIS A 136 1.42 10.64 -14.05
N ALA A 137 0.59 11.63 -14.28
CA ALA A 137 1.02 12.97 -14.74
C ALA A 137 1.95 13.67 -13.74
N ALA A 138 1.73 13.44 -12.42
CA ALA A 138 2.61 13.93 -11.35
C ALA A 138 3.93 13.16 -11.25
N GLY A 139 4.08 12.04 -11.97
CA GLY A 139 5.31 11.24 -12.03
C GLY A 139 5.41 10.15 -10.96
N ALA A 140 4.31 9.63 -10.44
CA ALA A 140 4.33 8.45 -9.57
C ALA A 140 5.00 7.27 -10.28
N THR A 141 5.76 6.47 -9.54
CA THR A 141 6.47 5.28 -10.05
C THR A 141 5.53 4.07 -10.13
N TYR A 142 4.60 3.97 -9.17
CA TYR A 142 3.55 2.96 -9.10
C TYR A 142 2.22 3.62 -8.77
N ILE A 143 1.13 3.04 -9.26
CA ILE A 143 -0.24 3.45 -8.95
C ILE A 143 -0.98 2.25 -8.38
N ALA A 144 -1.60 2.41 -7.20
CA ALA A 144 -2.21 1.32 -6.46
C ALA A 144 -3.68 1.59 -6.12
N THR A 145 -4.53 0.58 -6.26
CA THR A 145 -5.98 0.64 -6.01
C THR A 145 -6.36 0.61 -4.52
N THR A 146 -5.43 0.91 -3.64
CA THR A 146 -5.53 0.78 -2.17
C THR A 146 -6.77 1.45 -1.58
N LEU A 147 -7.15 2.61 -2.12
CA LEU A 147 -8.22 3.44 -1.57
C LEU A 147 -9.59 3.22 -2.24
N SER A 148 -9.70 2.36 -3.26
CA SER A 148 -10.99 2.03 -3.88
C SER A 148 -11.96 1.42 -2.87
N GLY A 149 -13.11 2.07 -2.68
CA GLY A 149 -14.11 1.72 -1.69
C GLY A 149 -13.84 2.24 -0.27
N TYR A 150 -12.77 3.03 -0.07
CA TYR A 150 -12.40 3.59 1.24
C TYR A 150 -12.40 5.13 1.27
N THR A 151 -12.81 5.77 0.20
CA THR A 151 -13.09 7.21 0.17
C THR A 151 -14.59 7.45 0.13
N GLU A 152 -15.06 8.62 0.54
CA GLU A 152 -16.49 8.98 0.51
C GLU A 152 -17.09 8.76 -0.88
N GLU A 153 -16.38 9.20 -1.93
CA GLU A 153 -16.82 9.08 -3.33
C GLU A 153 -16.90 7.63 -3.82
N THR A 154 -16.11 6.72 -3.26
CA THR A 154 -16.02 5.33 -3.72
C THR A 154 -16.63 4.32 -2.76
N THR A 155 -17.24 4.76 -1.65
CA THR A 155 -17.86 3.86 -0.67
C THR A 155 -18.88 2.91 -1.30
N SER A 156 -19.64 3.37 -2.30
CA SER A 156 -20.59 2.54 -3.06
C SER A 156 -19.93 1.42 -3.88
N ARG A 157 -18.64 1.54 -4.17
CA ARG A 157 -17.83 0.51 -4.88
C ARG A 157 -17.21 -0.51 -3.93
N LYS A 158 -17.44 -0.38 -2.63
CA LYS A 158 -16.93 -1.32 -1.64
C LYS A 158 -17.65 -2.65 -1.74
N THR A 159 -17.01 -3.59 -2.40
CA THR A 159 -17.45 -4.99 -2.54
C THR A 159 -16.70 -5.89 -1.55
N GLU A 160 -17.10 -7.15 -1.44
CA GLU A 160 -16.38 -8.15 -0.65
C GLU A 160 -14.98 -8.46 -1.21
N GLY A 161 -14.78 -8.27 -2.52
CA GLY A 161 -13.50 -8.51 -3.22
C GLY A 161 -12.80 -7.23 -3.69
N PRO A 162 -11.66 -7.38 -4.40
CA PRO A 162 -10.92 -6.27 -4.99
C PRO A 162 -11.71 -5.60 -6.13
N ASP A 163 -11.39 -4.33 -6.41
CA ASP A 163 -11.95 -3.60 -7.55
C ASP A 163 -11.23 -3.97 -8.85
N LEU A 164 -11.63 -5.09 -9.43
CA LEU A 164 -11.03 -5.62 -10.65
C LEU A 164 -11.36 -4.77 -11.90
N GLU A 165 -12.45 -4.01 -11.88
CA GLU A 165 -12.82 -3.12 -12.98
C GLU A 165 -11.88 -1.92 -13.03
N LEU A 166 -11.63 -1.30 -11.88
CA LEU A 166 -10.67 -0.20 -11.76
C LEU A 166 -9.26 -0.65 -12.17
N LEU A 167 -8.83 -1.86 -11.77
CA LEU A 167 -7.54 -2.42 -12.21
C LEU A 167 -7.42 -2.49 -13.73
N SER A 168 -8.44 -3.07 -14.40
CA SER A 168 -8.45 -3.20 -15.86
C SER A 168 -8.45 -1.83 -16.55
N ALA A 169 -9.24 -0.88 -16.04
CA ALA A 169 -9.28 0.49 -16.57
C ALA A 169 -7.94 1.21 -16.43
N LEU A 170 -7.26 1.08 -15.29
CA LEU A 170 -5.95 1.69 -15.06
C LEU A 170 -4.87 1.08 -15.97
N VAL A 171 -4.81 -0.24 -16.09
CA VAL A 171 -3.84 -0.94 -16.97
C VAL A 171 -4.00 -0.48 -18.42
N ALA A 172 -5.22 -0.25 -18.88
CA ALA A 172 -5.49 0.24 -20.23
C ALA A 172 -5.20 1.74 -20.41
N ALA A 173 -5.30 2.54 -19.36
CA ALA A 173 -5.32 4.00 -19.46
C ALA A 173 -3.96 4.67 -19.21
N VAL A 174 -3.06 4.06 -18.44
CA VAL A 174 -1.78 4.68 -18.08
C VAL A 174 -0.61 3.72 -18.22
N PRO A 175 0.57 4.19 -18.68
CA PRO A 175 1.76 3.34 -18.83
C PRO A 175 2.50 3.10 -17.51
N THR A 176 2.15 3.82 -16.44
CA THR A 176 2.73 3.62 -15.11
C THR A 176 2.36 2.23 -14.57
N PRO A 177 3.30 1.47 -13.99
CA PRO A 177 3.05 0.18 -13.38
C PRO A 177 1.89 0.21 -12.38
N ILE A 178 0.86 -0.60 -12.64
CA ILE A 178 -0.31 -0.72 -11.77
C ILE A 178 -0.08 -1.82 -10.76
N VAL A 179 -0.30 -1.51 -9.50
CA VAL A 179 -0.24 -2.45 -8.38
C VAL A 179 -1.64 -2.67 -7.82
N ALA A 180 -2.02 -3.92 -7.74
CA ALA A 180 -3.31 -4.29 -7.17
C ALA A 180 -3.20 -4.34 -5.64
N GLU A 181 -3.99 -3.57 -4.93
CA GLU A 181 -4.08 -3.59 -3.47
C GLU A 181 -5.51 -3.35 -3.00
N GLY A 182 -5.90 -4.05 -1.95
CA GLY A 182 -7.21 -3.94 -1.33
C GLY A 182 -8.09 -5.18 -1.52
N ARG A 183 -8.48 -5.81 -0.43
CA ARG A 183 -9.41 -6.96 -0.36
C ARG A 183 -9.00 -8.20 -1.18
N PHE A 184 -7.70 -8.42 -1.36
CA PHE A 184 -7.16 -9.67 -1.91
C PHE A 184 -7.13 -10.74 -0.83
N GLU A 185 -8.17 -11.57 -0.80
CA GLU A 185 -8.43 -12.52 0.28
C GLU A 185 -7.96 -13.95 -0.04
N THR A 186 -7.77 -14.27 -1.33
CA THR A 186 -7.41 -15.61 -1.80
C THR A 186 -6.33 -15.56 -2.87
N PRO A 187 -5.53 -16.64 -3.03
CA PRO A 187 -4.56 -16.75 -4.12
C PRO A 187 -5.17 -16.63 -5.52
N ASP A 188 -6.42 -17.09 -5.71
CA ASP A 188 -7.10 -17.01 -7.02
C ASP A 188 -7.37 -15.56 -7.43
N LEU A 189 -7.73 -14.68 -6.49
CA LEU A 189 -7.89 -13.26 -6.75
C LEU A 189 -6.56 -12.60 -7.14
N VAL A 190 -5.44 -13.02 -6.53
CA VAL A 190 -4.11 -12.57 -6.90
C VAL A 190 -3.77 -13.00 -8.32
N ALA A 191 -4.00 -14.27 -8.67
CA ALA A 191 -3.80 -14.79 -10.02
C ALA A 191 -4.67 -14.04 -11.04
N GLU A 192 -5.92 -13.72 -10.70
CA GLU A 192 -6.82 -12.93 -11.56
C GLU A 192 -6.27 -11.51 -11.81
N ALA A 193 -5.74 -10.84 -10.79
CA ALA A 193 -5.13 -9.52 -10.98
C ALA A 193 -3.96 -9.58 -11.98
N PHE A 194 -3.10 -10.60 -11.90
CA PHE A 194 -2.01 -10.78 -12.86
C PHE A 194 -2.52 -11.07 -14.28
N ARG A 195 -3.59 -11.85 -14.45
CA ARG A 195 -4.23 -12.05 -15.78
C ARG A 195 -4.73 -10.74 -16.40
N ARG A 196 -5.10 -9.76 -15.58
CA ARG A 196 -5.50 -8.41 -16.01
C ARG A 196 -4.32 -7.48 -16.32
N GLY A 197 -3.08 -7.95 -16.16
CA GLY A 197 -1.88 -7.23 -16.57
C GLY A 197 -1.26 -6.32 -15.53
N VAL A 198 -1.63 -6.46 -14.23
CA VAL A 198 -0.99 -5.67 -13.17
C VAL A 198 0.49 -6.00 -13.04
N HIS A 199 1.25 -5.03 -12.55
CA HIS A 199 2.70 -5.17 -12.33
C HIS A 199 3.01 -6.01 -11.09
N ALA A 200 2.30 -5.78 -10.00
CA ALA A 200 2.47 -6.46 -8.72
C ALA A 200 1.14 -6.50 -7.94
N VAL A 201 1.08 -7.31 -6.90
CA VAL A 201 -0.06 -7.36 -5.98
C VAL A 201 0.43 -7.18 -4.55
N VAL A 202 -0.28 -6.37 -3.76
CA VAL A 202 -0.07 -6.21 -2.32
C VAL A 202 -1.16 -6.96 -1.56
N VAL A 203 -0.76 -7.86 -0.68
CA VAL A 203 -1.68 -8.58 0.22
C VAL A 203 -1.32 -8.28 1.67
N GLY A 204 -2.32 -7.87 2.44
CA GLY A 204 -2.17 -7.59 3.88
C GLY A 204 -2.91 -8.60 4.73
N THR A 205 -4.14 -8.29 5.11
CA THR A 205 -4.96 -8.98 6.12
C THR A 205 -5.00 -10.51 5.95
N ALA A 206 -5.09 -11.00 4.71
CA ALA A 206 -5.16 -12.44 4.42
C ALA A 206 -3.86 -13.20 4.75
N ILE A 207 -2.73 -12.50 4.90
CA ILE A 207 -1.43 -13.11 5.24
C ILE A 207 -1.00 -12.71 6.65
N THR A 208 -1.17 -11.44 7.03
CA THR A 208 -0.47 -10.84 8.17
C THR A 208 -1.37 -10.52 9.36
N ASN A 209 -2.67 -10.85 9.30
CA ASN A 209 -3.60 -10.58 10.39
C ASN A 209 -4.29 -11.86 10.90
N PRO A 210 -3.62 -12.67 11.74
CA PRO A 210 -4.19 -13.90 12.29
C PRO A 210 -5.53 -13.69 13.00
N ARG A 211 -5.74 -12.53 13.66
CA ARG A 211 -7.01 -12.21 14.30
C ARG A 211 -8.16 -12.18 13.29
N GLU A 212 -8.01 -11.49 12.17
CA GLU A 212 -9.06 -11.40 11.15
C GLU A 212 -9.20 -12.70 10.36
N ILE A 213 -8.09 -13.42 10.13
CA ILE A 213 -8.13 -14.75 9.51
C ILE A 213 -8.92 -15.71 10.41
N THR A 214 -8.62 -15.76 11.71
CA THR A 214 -9.34 -16.61 12.67
C THR A 214 -10.83 -16.29 12.72
N LYS A 215 -11.22 -14.99 12.70
CA LYS A 215 -12.64 -14.61 12.67
C LYS A 215 -13.39 -15.24 11.51
N LYS A 216 -12.80 -15.28 10.30
CA LYS A 216 -13.43 -15.90 9.13
C LYS A 216 -13.69 -17.40 9.35
N PHE A 217 -12.72 -18.12 9.92
CA PHE A 217 -12.93 -19.53 10.24
C PHE A 217 -14.02 -19.74 11.31
N VAL A 218 -14.05 -18.90 12.33
CA VAL A 218 -15.09 -18.95 13.37
C VAL A 218 -16.47 -18.67 12.78
N GLN A 219 -16.60 -17.67 11.92
CA GLN A 219 -17.87 -17.34 11.23
C GLN A 219 -18.35 -18.51 10.37
N ALA A 220 -17.45 -19.22 9.68
CA ALA A 220 -17.79 -20.37 8.84
C ALA A 220 -18.36 -21.55 9.62
N ILE A 221 -18.11 -21.68 10.92
CA ILE A 221 -18.68 -22.73 11.78
C ILE A 221 -19.92 -22.27 12.55
N GLY A 222 -20.49 -21.11 12.19
CA GLY A 222 -21.80 -20.64 12.71
C GLY A 222 -21.79 -20.19 14.17
N ARG A 223 -20.67 -19.69 14.69
CA ARG A 223 -20.56 -19.17 16.07
C ARG A 223 -20.22 -17.68 16.08
#